data_4b98865f8bf2657110f9e4bdda7c660e
#
_entry.id   4b98865f8bf2657110f9e4bdda7c660e
#
_cell.length_a   1.000
_cell.length_b   1.000
_cell.length_c   1.000
_cell.angle_alpha   90.00
_cell.angle_beta   90.00
_cell.angle_gamma   90.00
#
_symmetry.space_group_name_H-M   'P 1'
#
loop_
_entity.id
_entity.type
_entity.pdbx_description
1 polymer ?
#
loop_
_entity_poly.entity_id
_entity_poly.type
_entity_poly.pdbx_seq_one_letter_code
_entity_poly.pdbx_strand_id
1 'polypeptide(L)'
;MRYILHNNTFYLNVKINARGILPEPFTTEKDSLLKRTSPLLFAVIAFIVGLNLRPILASVGPLFSVLQREAGLTATQFSLLTTLPVAMMGLAALCGPRLLARVGAVRGIMFGLLILLVACLLRGFSASPASLMGTALLGGASIGTIQALMPALIKKEYTQMVSTVMSLFSTGIMAGAAVAAASAEPLFSWLTLKPALAMAGLLALLALILWLTLVKHPQEEKTAHETVTLSSSRTGLLLLFFGVGTGAYTLVLAWLPPLYIQAGWSARSSGYMLAWLTLTEVVAGFVVSALIGKFPDRRVPLITVLLLLLAGLLCLVFAPGTTPVLSTLLLGTGIGALFPLSLIVTFDHARTPAQAGKLLSNVQGGGYMIAALMPLIAGIVSDRAVSLTSAWLVMSAGVILLIVIALKFKPVVKAQVR
;
A
#
# COMPACT_ATOMS: atom_id res chain seq x y z
N MET A 1 20.91 -36.15 35.14
CA MET A 1 21.81 -37.03 34.41
C MET A 1 22.03 -36.44 33.04
N ARG A 2 23.23 -35.92 32.73
CA ARG A 2 23.60 -35.38 31.41
C ARG A 2 24.17 -36.48 30.55
N TYR A 3 23.62 -36.72 29.40
CA TYR A 3 24.29 -37.41 28.33
C TYR A 3 24.55 -36.44 27.18
N ILE A 4 25.82 -36.25 26.86
CA ILE A 4 26.27 -35.46 25.71
C ILE A 4 26.45 -36.45 24.59
N LEU A 5 25.68 -36.32 23.51
CA LEU A 5 25.99 -36.88 22.22
C LEU A 5 25.98 -35.75 21.20
N HIS A 6 27.04 -35.68 20.40
CA HIS A 6 27.25 -34.69 19.36
C HIS A 6 26.05 -34.64 18.36
N ASN A 7 25.60 -33.47 18.05
CA ASN A 7 24.71 -33.08 16.95
C ASN A 7 23.17 -33.27 17.06
N ASN A 8 22.59 -33.43 18.25
CA ASN A 8 21.12 -33.14 18.40
C ASN A 8 20.82 -32.88 19.89
N THR A 9 20.63 -31.63 20.26
CA THR A 9 20.30 -31.24 21.63
C THR A 9 18.79 -31.22 21.78
N PHE A 10 18.19 -32.22 22.40
CA PHE A 10 16.79 -32.21 22.87
C PHE A 10 16.74 -31.60 24.26
N TYR A 11 15.99 -30.49 24.41
CA TYR A 11 15.63 -29.93 25.72
C TYR A 11 14.36 -30.59 26.23
N LEU A 12 14.44 -31.35 27.29
CA LEU A 12 13.31 -31.85 28.05
C LEU A 12 12.96 -30.82 29.13
N ASN A 13 11.90 -30.03 28.91
CA ASN A 13 11.32 -29.20 29.99
C ASN A 13 10.34 -30.03 30.77
N VAL A 14 10.75 -30.55 31.94
CA VAL A 14 9.87 -31.25 32.90
C VAL A 14 9.36 -30.23 33.91
N LYS A 15 8.12 -29.84 33.79
CA LYS A 15 7.38 -29.14 34.90
C LYS A 15 6.92 -30.19 35.89
N ILE A 16 7.50 -30.17 37.08
CA ILE A 16 7.05 -31.01 38.22
C ILE A 16 5.86 -30.30 38.84
N ASN A 17 4.70 -30.92 38.81
CA ASN A 17 3.52 -30.48 39.55
C ASN A 17 3.26 -31.45 40.74
N ALA A 18 2.74 -30.94 41.84
CA ALA A 18 2.61 -31.63 43.15
C ALA A 18 1.68 -32.88 43.17
N ARG A 19 1.22 -33.36 42.00
CA ARG A 19 0.30 -34.51 41.91
C ARG A 19 0.74 -35.60 40.92
N GLY A 20 2.01 -35.84 40.77
CA GLY A 20 2.47 -36.97 39.95
C GLY A 20 2.79 -36.60 38.48
N ILE A 21 3.76 -37.31 37.95
CA ILE A 21 4.28 -37.14 36.58
C ILE A 21 3.24 -37.72 35.61
N LEU A 22 2.46 -36.86 34.95
CA LEU A 22 1.76 -37.21 33.72
C LEU A 22 2.53 -36.54 32.59
N PRO A 23 3.02 -37.29 31.59
CA PRO A 23 3.57 -36.66 30.37
C PRO A 23 2.41 -35.97 29.66
N GLU A 24 2.45 -34.64 29.56
CA GLU A 24 1.59 -33.96 28.60
C GLU A 24 1.89 -34.51 27.20
N PRO A 25 0.84 -34.72 26.36
CA PRO A 25 1.07 -35.19 24.99
C PRO A 25 1.98 -34.18 24.28
N PHE A 26 3.13 -34.68 23.82
CA PHE A 26 4.05 -33.93 22.97
C PHE A 26 3.27 -33.47 21.73
N THR A 27 2.74 -32.27 21.74
CA THR A 27 2.45 -31.56 20.48
C THR A 27 3.80 -31.22 19.86
N THR A 28 4.30 -32.11 19.06
CA THR A 28 5.56 -31.95 18.36
C THR A 28 5.45 -30.69 17.49
N GLU A 29 6.50 -29.88 17.47
CA GLU A 29 6.68 -28.75 16.54
C GLU A 29 6.32 -29.17 15.10
N LYS A 30 6.45 -30.46 14.78
CA LYS A 30 6.01 -31.12 13.55
C LYS A 30 4.49 -31.09 13.35
N ASP A 31 3.66 -31.22 14.40
CA ASP A 31 2.18 -31.13 14.30
C ASP A 31 1.71 -29.69 14.10
N SER A 32 2.46 -28.72 14.61
CA SER A 32 2.20 -27.30 14.34
C SER A 32 2.60 -26.89 12.91
N LEU A 33 3.65 -27.51 12.36
CA LEU A 33 4.10 -27.28 10.97
C LEU A 33 3.14 -27.91 9.94
N LEU A 34 2.53 -29.06 10.26
CA LEU A 34 1.53 -29.69 9.39
C LEU A 34 0.20 -28.91 9.31
N LYS A 35 -0.05 -28.00 10.26
CA LYS A 35 -1.25 -27.14 10.29
C LYS A 35 -1.06 -25.80 9.55
N ARG A 36 0.15 -25.46 9.10
CA ARG A 36 0.44 -24.19 8.42
C ARG A 36 0.36 -24.35 6.91
N THR A 37 -0.08 -23.29 6.22
CA THR A 37 0.06 -23.17 4.77
C THR A 37 1.55 -23.12 4.43
N SER A 38 1.99 -23.83 3.38
CA SER A 38 3.39 -23.79 2.99
C SER A 38 3.83 -22.36 2.67
N PRO A 39 5.06 -21.94 3.04
CA PRO A 39 5.51 -20.55 2.87
C PRO A 39 5.46 -20.08 1.41
N LEU A 40 5.79 -20.94 0.47
CA LEU A 40 5.75 -20.61 -0.96
C LEU A 40 4.30 -20.42 -1.45
N LEU A 41 3.38 -21.32 -1.06
CA LEU A 41 1.96 -21.19 -1.39
C LEU A 41 1.37 -19.91 -0.79
N PHE A 42 1.70 -19.59 0.46
CA PHE A 42 1.26 -18.36 1.10
C PHE A 42 1.83 -17.12 0.40
N ALA A 43 3.08 -17.16 -0.07
CA ALA A 43 3.68 -16.06 -0.83
C ALA A 43 2.91 -15.79 -2.14
N VAL A 44 2.48 -16.84 -2.85
CA VAL A 44 1.61 -16.72 -4.04
C VAL A 44 0.24 -16.14 -3.66
N ILE A 45 -0.37 -16.61 -2.57
CA ILE A 45 -1.65 -16.07 -2.08
C ILE A 45 -1.49 -14.60 -1.70
N ALA A 46 -0.42 -14.23 -1.00
CA ALA A 46 -0.14 -12.84 -0.65
C ALA A 46 0.02 -11.94 -1.89
N PHE A 47 0.68 -12.42 -2.94
CA PHE A 47 0.75 -11.73 -4.23
C PHE A 47 -0.64 -11.53 -4.84
N ILE A 48 -1.47 -12.58 -4.89
CA ILE A 48 -2.84 -12.49 -5.44
C ILE A 48 -3.72 -11.56 -4.60
N VAL A 49 -3.60 -11.59 -3.26
CA VAL A 49 -4.28 -10.62 -2.39
C VAL A 49 -3.80 -9.20 -2.70
N GLY A 50 -2.49 -9.00 -2.87
CA GLY A 50 -1.90 -7.72 -3.27
C GLY A 50 -2.48 -7.19 -4.58
N LEU A 51 -2.60 -8.04 -5.62
CA LEU A 51 -3.19 -7.69 -6.92
C LEU A 51 -4.56 -7.01 -6.80
N ASN A 52 -5.32 -7.33 -5.76
CA ASN A 52 -6.68 -6.81 -5.55
C ASN A 52 -6.73 -5.39 -4.97
N LEU A 53 -5.63 -4.89 -4.40
CA LEU A 53 -5.70 -3.68 -3.57
C LEU A 53 -5.64 -2.37 -4.36
N ARG A 54 -5.37 -2.40 -5.67
CA ARG A 54 -5.29 -1.18 -6.48
C ARG A 54 -6.28 -1.07 -7.64
N PRO A 55 -6.88 -2.14 -8.18
CA PRO A 55 -7.76 -2.04 -9.34
C PRO A 55 -8.90 -1.04 -9.16
N ILE A 56 -9.54 -1.01 -7.98
CA ILE A 56 -10.66 -0.09 -7.68
C ILE A 56 -10.26 1.39 -7.73
N LEU A 57 -8.96 1.69 -7.60
CA LEU A 57 -8.37 3.03 -7.67
C LEU A 57 -7.78 3.32 -9.06
N ALA A 58 -6.97 2.40 -9.59
CA ALA A 58 -6.16 2.64 -10.78
C ALA A 58 -6.97 2.59 -12.09
N SER A 59 -8.12 1.91 -12.10
CA SER A 59 -9.01 1.85 -13.27
C SER A 59 -9.76 3.15 -13.54
N VAL A 60 -9.91 4.05 -12.56
CA VAL A 60 -10.75 5.26 -12.73
C VAL A 60 -10.07 6.33 -13.57
N GLY A 61 -8.74 6.49 -13.48
CA GLY A 61 -8.00 7.52 -14.20
C GLY A 61 -8.19 7.45 -15.72
N PRO A 62 -7.94 6.30 -16.39
CA PRO A 62 -8.16 6.14 -17.82
C PRO A 62 -9.64 6.31 -18.24
N LEU A 63 -10.60 6.09 -17.34
CA LEU A 63 -12.02 6.23 -17.59
C LEU A 63 -12.58 7.62 -17.25
N PHE A 64 -11.74 8.63 -17.02
CA PHE A 64 -12.14 9.97 -16.59
C PHE A 64 -13.29 10.54 -17.45
N SER A 65 -13.07 10.65 -18.79
CA SER A 65 -14.06 11.22 -19.71
C SER A 65 -15.35 10.38 -19.79
N VAL A 66 -15.22 9.06 -19.65
CA VAL A 66 -16.39 8.15 -19.63
C VAL A 66 -17.20 8.33 -18.36
N LEU A 67 -16.54 8.43 -17.20
CA LEU A 67 -17.20 8.67 -15.92
C LEU A 67 -17.90 10.02 -15.86
N GLN A 68 -17.31 11.07 -16.46
CA GLN A 68 -17.96 12.36 -16.60
C GLN A 68 -19.22 12.27 -17.48
N ARG A 69 -19.12 11.62 -18.65
CA ARG A 69 -20.22 11.54 -19.62
C ARG A 69 -21.34 10.60 -19.18
N GLU A 70 -21.01 9.40 -18.69
CA GLU A 70 -22.01 8.34 -18.43
C GLU A 70 -22.48 8.30 -16.97
N ALA A 71 -21.61 8.67 -16.02
CA ALA A 71 -21.96 8.72 -14.61
C ALA A 71 -22.27 10.14 -14.11
N GLY A 72 -22.08 11.17 -14.93
CA GLY A 72 -22.37 12.58 -14.58
C GLY A 72 -21.44 13.15 -13.50
N LEU A 73 -20.22 12.63 -13.36
CA LEU A 73 -19.29 13.08 -12.33
C LEU A 73 -18.69 14.44 -12.68
N THR A 74 -18.66 15.36 -11.70
CA THR A 74 -17.76 16.52 -11.77
C THR A 74 -16.31 16.08 -11.54
N ALA A 75 -15.34 16.95 -11.83
CA ALA A 75 -13.92 16.65 -11.58
C ALA A 75 -13.62 16.46 -10.08
N THR A 76 -14.29 17.23 -9.22
CA THR A 76 -14.23 17.03 -7.76
C THR A 76 -14.77 15.66 -7.35
N GLN A 77 -15.94 15.26 -7.87
CA GLN A 77 -16.54 13.96 -7.58
C GLN A 77 -15.69 12.79 -8.10
N PHE A 78 -15.08 12.95 -9.29
CA PHE A 78 -14.10 12.00 -9.80
C PHE A 78 -12.91 11.85 -8.84
N SER A 79 -12.37 12.96 -8.33
CA SER A 79 -11.28 12.94 -7.36
C SER A 79 -11.63 12.19 -6.08
N LEU A 80 -12.89 12.23 -5.63
CA LEU A 80 -13.36 11.51 -4.46
C LEU A 80 -13.24 9.99 -4.63
N LEU A 81 -13.22 9.46 -5.86
CA LEU A 81 -13.00 8.03 -6.11
C LEU A 81 -11.58 7.56 -5.73
N THR A 82 -10.63 8.47 -5.61
CA THR A 82 -9.27 8.19 -5.08
C THR A 82 -9.10 8.73 -3.67
N THR A 83 -9.61 9.93 -3.38
CA THR A 83 -9.54 10.57 -2.06
C THR A 83 -10.18 9.71 -0.97
N LEU A 84 -11.42 9.26 -1.16
CA LEU A 84 -12.16 8.49 -0.14
C LEU A 84 -11.48 7.17 0.21
N PRO A 85 -11.04 6.33 -0.75
CA PRO A 85 -10.31 5.12 -0.41
C PRO A 85 -9.02 5.39 0.35
N VAL A 86 -8.23 6.38 -0.06
CA VAL A 86 -6.96 6.70 0.60
C VAL A 86 -7.19 7.22 2.02
N ALA A 87 -8.21 8.05 2.24
CA ALA A 87 -8.61 8.48 3.58
C ALA A 87 -9.03 7.29 4.46
N MET A 88 -9.82 6.36 3.91
CA MET A 88 -10.22 5.14 4.63
C MET A 88 -9.03 4.21 4.93
N MET A 89 -8.02 4.15 4.05
CA MET A 89 -6.77 3.45 4.33
C MET A 89 -6.05 4.09 5.52
N GLY A 90 -6.06 5.42 5.63
CA GLY A 90 -5.52 6.14 6.79
C GLY A 90 -6.23 5.78 8.09
N LEU A 91 -7.56 5.79 8.10
CA LEU A 91 -8.37 5.38 9.25
C LEU A 91 -8.10 3.91 9.64
N ALA A 92 -8.06 3.02 8.65
CA ALA A 92 -7.77 1.61 8.89
C ALA A 92 -6.36 1.39 9.46
N ALA A 93 -5.35 2.14 9.01
CA ALA A 93 -3.99 2.07 9.56
C ALA A 93 -3.96 2.49 11.04
N LEU A 94 -4.70 3.54 11.43
CA LEU A 94 -4.83 3.96 12.84
C LEU A 94 -5.57 2.92 13.68
N CYS A 95 -6.58 2.26 13.11
CA CYS A 95 -7.37 1.22 13.77
C CYS A 95 -6.71 -0.16 13.75
N GLY A 96 -5.69 -0.36 12.91
CA GLY A 96 -5.03 -1.64 12.65
C GLY A 96 -4.66 -2.44 13.91
N PRO A 97 -3.97 -1.85 14.91
CA PRO A 97 -3.63 -2.56 16.14
C PRO A 97 -4.84 -3.05 16.94
N ARG A 98 -5.93 -2.23 17.00
CA ARG A 98 -7.18 -2.63 17.66
C ARG A 98 -7.92 -3.73 16.91
N LEU A 99 -7.90 -3.63 15.57
CA LEU A 99 -8.53 -4.62 14.70
C LEU A 99 -7.80 -5.96 14.81
N LEU A 100 -6.47 -5.94 14.80
CA LEU A 100 -5.62 -7.11 14.99
C LEU A 100 -5.93 -7.80 16.34
N ALA A 101 -6.04 -7.01 17.41
CA ALA A 101 -6.32 -7.54 18.75
C ALA A 101 -7.72 -8.13 18.92
N ARG A 102 -8.74 -7.59 18.21
CA ARG A 102 -10.15 -8.01 18.36
C ARG A 102 -10.56 -9.11 17.40
N VAL A 103 -10.16 -9.00 16.15
CA VAL A 103 -10.62 -9.88 15.06
C VAL A 103 -9.54 -10.87 14.65
N GLY A 104 -8.27 -10.51 14.85
CA GLY A 104 -7.13 -11.25 14.37
C GLY A 104 -6.80 -10.96 12.91
N ALA A 105 -5.59 -11.35 12.47
CA ALA A 105 -5.11 -11.02 11.12
C ALA A 105 -5.84 -11.82 10.04
N VAL A 106 -5.96 -13.14 10.22
CA VAL A 106 -6.53 -14.03 9.18
C VAL A 106 -7.98 -13.71 8.89
N ARG A 107 -8.79 -13.56 9.95
CA ARG A 107 -10.22 -13.20 9.83
C ARG A 107 -10.39 -11.77 9.31
N GLY A 108 -9.57 -10.83 9.78
CA GLY A 108 -9.62 -9.44 9.34
C GLY A 108 -9.34 -9.30 7.84
N ILE A 109 -8.36 -10.04 7.30
CA ILE A 109 -8.06 -10.08 5.87
C ILE A 109 -9.20 -10.72 5.09
N MET A 110 -9.79 -11.81 5.61
CA MET A 110 -10.97 -12.46 5.00
C MET A 110 -12.14 -11.48 4.87
N PHE A 111 -12.48 -10.77 5.94
CA PHE A 111 -13.54 -9.74 5.90
C PHE A 111 -13.18 -8.59 4.96
N GLY A 112 -11.90 -8.18 4.93
CA GLY A 112 -11.41 -7.22 3.96
C GLY A 112 -11.68 -7.68 2.52
N LEU A 113 -11.29 -8.89 2.14
CA LEU A 113 -11.53 -9.44 0.79
C LEU A 113 -13.03 -9.53 0.46
N LEU A 114 -13.86 -9.94 1.42
CA LEU A 114 -15.31 -9.99 1.25
C LEU A 114 -15.89 -8.59 0.98
N ILE A 115 -15.52 -7.59 1.77
CA ILE A 115 -15.97 -6.20 1.60
C ILE A 115 -15.50 -5.66 0.25
N LEU A 116 -14.26 -5.98 -0.17
CA LEU A 116 -13.74 -5.58 -1.48
C LEU A 116 -14.54 -6.19 -2.63
N LEU A 117 -14.83 -7.48 -2.54
CA LEU A 117 -15.67 -8.18 -3.52
C LEU A 117 -17.05 -7.48 -3.63
N VAL A 118 -17.72 -7.24 -2.50
CA VAL A 118 -19.02 -6.55 -2.47
C VAL A 118 -18.91 -5.16 -3.09
N ALA A 119 -17.87 -4.38 -2.74
CA ALA A 119 -17.66 -3.05 -3.31
C ALA A 119 -17.49 -3.08 -4.83
N CYS A 120 -16.74 -4.06 -5.36
CA CYS A 120 -16.56 -4.23 -6.81
C CYS A 120 -17.87 -4.65 -7.50
N LEU A 121 -18.61 -5.61 -6.93
CA LEU A 121 -19.89 -6.06 -7.49
C LEU A 121 -20.94 -4.95 -7.51
N LEU A 122 -21.03 -4.15 -6.44
CA LEU A 122 -21.97 -3.02 -6.38
C LEU A 122 -21.73 -1.99 -7.49
N ARG A 123 -20.50 -1.80 -7.96
CA ARG A 123 -20.20 -0.96 -9.14
C ARG A 123 -20.84 -1.49 -10.43
N GLY A 124 -21.06 -2.80 -10.53
CA GLY A 124 -21.75 -3.43 -11.66
C GLY A 124 -23.24 -3.13 -11.73
N PHE A 125 -23.89 -2.83 -10.61
CA PHE A 125 -25.33 -2.53 -10.57
C PHE A 125 -25.62 -1.05 -10.82
N SER A 126 -24.83 -0.16 -10.31
CA SER A 126 -25.04 1.28 -10.43
C SER A 126 -23.73 2.04 -10.55
N ALA A 127 -23.67 2.96 -11.52
CA ALA A 127 -22.58 3.91 -11.72
C ALA A 127 -23.00 5.35 -11.35
N SER A 128 -24.02 5.55 -10.51
CA SER A 128 -24.37 6.88 -10.03
C SER A 128 -23.24 7.46 -9.15
N PRO A 129 -23.11 8.80 -9.07
CA PRO A 129 -22.09 9.45 -8.24
C PRO A 129 -22.09 8.93 -6.78
N ALA A 130 -23.26 8.83 -6.16
CA ALA A 130 -23.41 8.35 -4.78
C ALA A 130 -22.95 6.87 -4.62
N SER A 131 -23.35 6.00 -5.56
CA SER A 131 -22.95 4.60 -5.57
C SER A 131 -21.43 4.43 -5.74
N LEU A 132 -20.82 5.17 -6.65
CA LEU A 132 -19.37 5.14 -6.87
C LEU A 132 -18.60 5.63 -5.65
N MET A 133 -19.04 6.68 -4.97
CA MET A 133 -18.43 7.16 -3.73
C MET A 133 -18.63 6.17 -2.58
N GLY A 134 -19.82 5.58 -2.42
CA GLY A 134 -20.08 4.56 -1.41
C GLY A 134 -19.19 3.33 -1.59
N THR A 135 -19.06 2.85 -2.83
CA THR A 135 -18.14 1.72 -3.14
C THR A 135 -16.67 2.09 -2.99
N ALA A 136 -16.29 3.36 -3.22
CA ALA A 136 -14.94 3.85 -2.96
C ALA A 136 -14.60 3.84 -1.47
N LEU A 137 -15.54 4.23 -0.59
CA LEU A 137 -15.40 4.12 0.86
C LEU A 137 -15.23 2.67 1.31
N LEU A 138 -16.12 1.77 0.84
CA LEU A 138 -16.04 0.34 1.17
C LEU A 138 -14.73 -0.28 0.69
N GLY A 139 -14.34 0.00 -0.55
CA GLY A 139 -13.07 -0.48 -1.12
C GLY A 139 -11.87 0.03 -0.34
N GLY A 140 -11.86 1.31 0.04
CA GLY A 140 -10.79 1.90 0.84
C GLY A 140 -10.68 1.29 2.24
N ALA A 141 -11.80 1.07 2.92
CA ALA A 141 -11.83 0.39 4.22
C ALA A 141 -11.28 -1.04 4.12
N SER A 142 -11.66 -1.76 3.08
CA SER A 142 -11.15 -3.10 2.77
C SER A 142 -9.63 -3.09 2.54
N ILE A 143 -9.16 -2.26 1.60
CA ILE A 143 -7.74 -2.13 1.26
C ILE A 143 -6.92 -1.79 2.50
N GLY A 144 -7.35 -0.79 3.26
CA GLY A 144 -6.66 -0.35 4.47
C GLY A 144 -6.60 -1.44 5.53
N THR A 145 -7.69 -2.20 5.72
CA THR A 145 -7.72 -3.35 6.63
C THR A 145 -6.70 -4.41 6.22
N ILE A 146 -6.69 -4.82 4.96
CA ILE A 146 -5.75 -5.84 4.45
C ILE A 146 -4.30 -5.34 4.58
N GLN A 147 -4.02 -4.08 4.19
CA GLN A 147 -2.67 -3.51 4.29
C GLN A 147 -2.18 -3.34 5.74
N ALA A 148 -3.07 -3.10 6.68
CA ALA A 148 -2.70 -3.02 8.10
C ALA A 148 -2.41 -4.40 8.72
N LEU A 149 -3.13 -5.44 8.30
CA LEU A 149 -3.07 -6.77 8.92
C LEU A 149 -2.09 -7.73 8.25
N MET A 150 -1.90 -7.64 6.91
CA MET A 150 -1.03 -8.56 6.17
C MET A 150 0.43 -8.54 6.65
N PRO A 151 1.09 -7.39 6.88
CA PRO A 151 2.45 -7.37 7.40
C PRO A 151 2.58 -8.01 8.79
N ALA A 152 1.57 -7.84 9.65
CA ALA A 152 1.56 -8.45 10.97
C ALA A 152 1.46 -9.99 10.88
N LEU A 153 0.60 -10.49 9.99
CA LEU A 153 0.47 -11.93 9.73
C LEU A 153 1.77 -12.52 9.17
N ILE A 154 2.35 -11.88 8.16
CA ILE A 154 3.59 -12.34 7.52
C ILE A 154 4.72 -12.41 8.56
N LYS A 155 4.88 -11.36 9.38
CA LYS A 155 5.93 -11.29 10.39
C LYS A 155 5.74 -12.34 11.49
N LYS A 156 4.49 -12.65 11.87
CA LYS A 156 4.17 -13.64 12.92
C LYS A 156 4.39 -15.07 12.42
N GLU A 157 3.87 -15.40 11.24
CA GLU A 157 3.74 -16.79 10.78
C GLU A 157 4.89 -17.25 9.87
N TYR A 158 5.56 -16.31 9.17
CA TYR A 158 6.56 -16.62 8.14
C TYR A 158 7.90 -15.93 8.40
N THR A 159 8.40 -16.02 9.61
CA THR A 159 9.60 -15.32 10.12
C THR A 159 10.85 -15.50 9.26
N GLN A 160 11.05 -16.69 8.67
CA GLN A 160 12.22 -16.98 7.82
C GLN A 160 12.10 -16.40 6.39
N MET A 161 10.88 -16.08 5.93
CA MET A 161 10.62 -15.60 4.57
C MET A 161 9.90 -14.24 4.55
N VAL A 162 9.96 -13.47 5.63
CA VAL A 162 9.28 -12.16 5.75
C VAL A 162 9.58 -11.27 4.56
N SER A 163 10.85 -11.13 4.20
CA SER A 163 11.29 -10.26 3.09
C SER A 163 10.67 -10.69 1.76
N THR A 164 10.73 -12.00 1.44
CA THR A 164 10.21 -12.55 0.19
C THR A 164 8.71 -12.37 0.08
N VAL A 165 7.96 -12.74 1.13
CA VAL A 165 6.49 -12.66 1.13
C VAL A 165 6.02 -11.21 1.08
N MET A 166 6.68 -10.31 1.83
CA MET A 166 6.38 -8.87 1.79
C MET A 166 6.67 -8.27 0.41
N SER A 167 7.79 -8.64 -0.22
CA SER A 167 8.12 -8.19 -1.57
C SER A 167 7.08 -8.65 -2.58
N LEU A 168 6.67 -9.93 -2.55
CA LEU A 168 5.64 -10.45 -3.44
C LEU A 168 4.27 -9.78 -3.19
N PHE A 169 3.89 -9.57 -1.94
CA PHE A 169 2.67 -8.82 -1.60
C PHE A 169 2.71 -7.40 -2.19
N SER A 170 3.82 -6.67 -2.00
CA SER A 170 3.99 -5.31 -2.52
C SER A 170 4.03 -5.27 -4.05
N THR A 171 4.72 -6.24 -4.67
CA THR A 171 4.73 -6.38 -6.13
C THR A 171 3.33 -6.67 -6.67
N GLY A 172 2.55 -7.51 -5.96
CA GLY A 172 1.15 -7.75 -6.29
C GLY A 172 0.32 -6.47 -6.29
N ILE A 173 0.49 -5.60 -5.29
CA ILE A 173 -0.20 -4.30 -5.21
C ILE A 173 0.08 -3.45 -6.46
N MET A 174 1.35 -3.33 -6.84
CA MET A 174 1.74 -2.53 -8.00
C MET A 174 1.32 -3.19 -9.32
N ALA A 175 1.47 -4.51 -9.45
CA ALA A 175 1.01 -5.24 -10.61
C ALA A 175 -0.51 -5.10 -10.82
N GLY A 176 -1.29 -5.11 -9.72
CA GLY A 176 -2.72 -4.86 -9.76
C GLY A 176 -3.07 -3.47 -10.27
N ALA A 177 -2.31 -2.45 -9.88
CA ALA A 177 -2.48 -1.09 -10.40
C ALA A 177 -2.16 -1.02 -11.91
N ALA A 178 -1.04 -1.61 -12.34
CA ALA A 178 -0.63 -1.61 -13.73
C ALA A 178 -1.64 -2.32 -14.64
N VAL A 179 -2.07 -3.52 -14.23
CA VAL A 179 -3.09 -4.29 -14.98
C VAL A 179 -4.40 -3.52 -15.07
N ALA A 180 -4.86 -2.94 -13.97
CA ALA A 180 -6.11 -2.19 -13.94
C ALA A 180 -6.05 -0.93 -14.81
N ALA A 181 -4.95 -0.18 -14.76
CA ALA A 181 -4.77 1.00 -15.59
C ALA A 181 -4.72 0.66 -17.09
N ALA A 182 -4.00 -0.41 -17.47
CA ALA A 182 -3.89 -0.85 -18.85
C ALA A 182 -5.18 -1.45 -19.41
N SER A 183 -5.96 -2.15 -18.56
CA SER A 183 -7.17 -2.86 -18.99
C SER A 183 -8.46 -2.05 -18.90
N ALA A 184 -8.45 -0.89 -18.22
CA ALA A 184 -9.68 -0.13 -17.92
C ALA A 184 -10.46 0.26 -19.19
N GLU A 185 -9.80 0.88 -20.17
CA GLU A 185 -10.43 1.29 -21.43
C GLU A 185 -10.77 0.09 -22.32
N PRO A 186 -9.89 -0.90 -22.55
CA PRO A 186 -10.26 -2.13 -23.28
C PRO A 186 -11.49 -2.83 -22.70
N LEU A 187 -11.57 -2.99 -21.39
CA LEU A 187 -12.75 -3.60 -20.73
C LEU A 187 -14.00 -2.75 -20.94
N PHE A 188 -13.89 -1.42 -20.84
CA PHE A 188 -15.00 -0.54 -21.11
C PHE A 188 -15.49 -0.66 -22.56
N SER A 189 -14.57 -0.72 -23.52
CA SER A 189 -14.93 -0.82 -24.96
C SER A 189 -15.64 -2.14 -25.31
N TRP A 190 -15.38 -3.22 -24.54
CA TRP A 190 -15.99 -4.53 -24.77
C TRP A 190 -17.28 -4.74 -23.96
N LEU A 191 -17.38 -4.18 -22.76
CA LEU A 191 -18.39 -4.55 -21.75
C LEU A 191 -19.33 -3.43 -21.34
N THR A 192 -19.10 -2.18 -21.70
CA THR A 192 -19.72 -1.00 -21.14
C THR A 192 -19.22 -0.66 -19.70
N LEU A 193 -19.62 0.51 -19.15
CA LEU A 193 -19.05 1.05 -17.92
C LEU A 193 -19.27 0.15 -16.68
N LYS A 194 -20.53 -0.26 -16.45
CA LYS A 194 -20.87 -1.00 -15.22
C LYS A 194 -20.14 -2.33 -15.09
N PRO A 195 -20.22 -3.26 -16.05
CA PRO A 195 -19.50 -4.52 -15.95
C PRO A 195 -17.98 -4.32 -16.00
N ALA A 196 -17.44 -3.33 -16.73
CA ALA A 196 -16.01 -3.06 -16.73
C ALA A 196 -15.50 -2.67 -15.32
N LEU A 197 -16.26 -1.84 -14.59
CA LEU A 197 -15.93 -1.49 -13.21
C LEU A 197 -16.07 -2.68 -12.23
N ALA A 198 -16.96 -3.63 -12.51
CA ALA A 198 -17.18 -4.82 -11.67
C ALA A 198 -16.12 -5.90 -11.88
N MET A 199 -15.40 -5.90 -13.01
CA MET A 199 -14.44 -6.96 -13.36
C MET A 199 -13.36 -7.20 -12.31
N ALA A 200 -12.96 -6.17 -11.56
CA ALA A 200 -12.06 -6.31 -10.41
C ALA A 200 -12.62 -7.27 -9.34
N GLY A 201 -13.94 -7.45 -9.28
CA GLY A 201 -14.60 -8.41 -8.40
C GLY A 201 -14.21 -9.85 -8.68
N LEU A 202 -13.88 -10.22 -9.92
CA LEU A 202 -13.41 -11.58 -10.24
C LEU A 202 -12.08 -11.91 -9.57
N LEU A 203 -11.16 -10.94 -9.55
CA LEU A 203 -9.90 -11.08 -8.83
C LEU A 203 -10.13 -11.16 -7.31
N ALA A 204 -11.06 -10.35 -6.79
CA ALA A 204 -11.39 -10.37 -5.37
C ALA A 204 -12.07 -11.70 -4.96
N LEU A 205 -12.92 -12.26 -5.81
CA LEU A 205 -13.53 -13.58 -5.62
C LEU A 205 -12.46 -14.68 -5.62
N LEU A 206 -11.54 -14.67 -6.59
CA LEU A 206 -10.42 -15.61 -6.64
C LEU A 206 -9.57 -15.53 -5.37
N ALA A 207 -9.17 -14.33 -4.96
CA ALA A 207 -8.38 -14.12 -3.73
C ALA A 207 -9.13 -14.63 -2.49
N LEU A 208 -10.44 -14.37 -2.39
CA LEU A 208 -11.28 -14.83 -1.27
C LEU A 208 -11.39 -16.37 -1.26
N ILE A 209 -11.61 -17.02 -2.40
CA ILE A 209 -11.67 -18.48 -2.51
C ILE A 209 -10.32 -19.10 -2.08
N LEU A 210 -9.20 -18.59 -2.60
CA LEU A 210 -7.87 -19.08 -2.23
C LEU A 210 -7.59 -18.85 -0.73
N TRP A 211 -8.03 -17.72 -0.19
CA TRP A 211 -7.88 -17.42 1.24
C TRP A 211 -8.67 -18.41 2.10
N LEU A 212 -9.93 -18.66 1.78
CA LEU A 212 -10.80 -19.56 2.54
C LEU A 212 -10.38 -21.02 2.46
N THR A 213 -9.88 -21.46 1.29
CA THR A 213 -9.55 -22.87 1.06
C THR A 213 -8.14 -23.25 1.49
N LEU A 214 -7.17 -22.35 1.32
CA LEU A 214 -5.76 -22.66 1.46
C LEU A 214 -5.08 -22.04 2.68
N VAL A 215 -5.61 -20.92 3.22
CA VAL A 215 -5.03 -20.31 4.42
C VAL A 215 -5.63 -20.98 5.66
N LYS A 216 -4.80 -21.77 6.33
CA LYS A 216 -5.18 -22.43 7.58
C LYS A 216 -5.22 -21.40 8.71
N HIS A 217 -6.20 -21.55 9.59
CA HIS A 217 -6.40 -20.67 10.74
C HIS A 217 -5.59 -21.18 11.96
N PRO A 218 -4.43 -20.61 12.26
CA PRO A 218 -3.80 -20.89 13.56
C PRO A 218 -4.66 -20.30 14.69
N GLN A 219 -4.63 -20.93 15.87
CA GLN A 219 -5.25 -20.33 17.05
C GLN A 219 -4.59 -18.99 17.34
N GLU A 220 -5.35 -17.91 17.20
CA GLU A 220 -4.85 -16.55 17.41
C GLU A 220 -4.74 -16.29 18.91
N GLU A 221 -3.53 -16.30 19.43
CA GLU A 221 -3.24 -15.76 20.75
C GLU A 221 -3.45 -14.25 20.76
N LYS A 222 -4.24 -13.78 21.73
CA LYS A 222 -4.47 -12.34 21.94
C LYS A 222 -3.14 -11.70 22.34
N THR A 223 -2.59 -10.89 21.45
CA THR A 223 -1.38 -10.10 21.73
C THR A 223 -1.72 -8.97 22.69
N ALA A 224 -1.01 -8.90 23.82
CA ALA A 224 -1.16 -7.81 24.77
C ALA A 224 -0.74 -6.47 24.15
N HIS A 225 -1.51 -5.42 24.39
CA HIS A 225 -1.19 -4.05 23.96
C HIS A 225 -0.16 -3.44 24.92
N GLU A 226 1.08 -3.28 24.48
CA GLU A 226 2.04 -2.42 25.17
C GLU A 226 1.71 -0.94 24.90
N THR A 227 1.55 -0.16 25.97
CA THR A 227 1.42 1.29 25.89
C THR A 227 2.79 1.91 25.67
N VAL A 228 3.02 2.40 24.45
CA VAL A 228 4.29 3.03 24.06
C VAL A 228 4.09 4.54 23.91
N THR A 229 5.00 5.33 24.47
CA THR A 229 5.03 6.78 24.27
C THR A 229 5.86 7.14 23.03
N LEU A 230 5.34 8.06 22.20
CA LEU A 230 6.01 8.57 21.01
C LEU A 230 6.31 10.07 21.16
N SER A 231 7.41 10.53 20.60
CA SER A 231 7.71 11.96 20.50
C SER A 231 6.77 12.61 19.47
N SER A 232 5.92 13.54 19.91
CA SER A 232 4.90 14.18 19.07
C SER A 232 5.53 14.93 17.87
N SER A 233 6.56 15.74 18.09
CA SER A 233 7.20 16.55 17.04
C SER A 233 7.86 15.69 15.95
N ARG A 234 8.57 14.61 16.31
CA ARG A 234 9.21 13.71 15.34
C ARG A 234 8.17 12.89 14.57
N THR A 235 7.14 12.41 15.25
CA THR A 235 6.04 11.70 14.62
C THR A 235 5.33 12.59 13.61
N GLY A 236 5.08 13.86 13.94
CA GLY A 236 4.47 14.83 13.03
C GLY A 236 5.31 15.07 11.77
N LEU A 237 6.65 15.20 11.92
CA LEU A 237 7.55 15.40 10.79
C LEU A 237 7.59 14.19 9.84
N LEU A 238 7.64 12.96 10.38
CA LEU A 238 7.62 11.73 9.62
C LEU A 238 6.27 11.52 8.91
N LEU A 239 5.17 11.84 9.60
CA LEU A 239 3.82 11.79 9.09
C LEU A 239 3.64 12.76 7.90
N LEU A 240 4.12 14.00 8.03
CA LEU A 240 4.10 14.98 6.95
C LEU A 240 4.94 14.52 5.76
N PHE A 241 6.14 14.00 6.03
CA PHE A 241 7.05 13.48 5.01
C PHE A 241 6.41 12.34 4.22
N PHE A 242 5.88 11.32 4.92
CA PHE A 242 5.17 10.20 4.30
C PHE A 242 3.91 10.69 3.56
N GLY A 243 3.14 11.58 4.18
CA GLY A 243 1.86 12.05 3.65
C GLY A 243 1.99 12.83 2.35
N VAL A 244 2.89 13.79 2.30
CA VAL A 244 3.15 14.58 1.08
C VAL A 244 3.78 13.71 -0.01
N GLY A 245 4.73 12.82 0.34
CA GLY A 245 5.33 11.88 -0.61
C GLY A 245 4.30 10.92 -1.22
N THR A 246 3.44 10.34 -0.39
CA THR A 246 2.33 9.49 -0.85
C THR A 246 1.26 10.31 -1.61
N GLY A 247 1.12 11.60 -1.28
CA GLY A 247 0.27 12.54 -1.99
C GLY A 247 0.65 12.71 -3.46
N ALA A 248 1.95 12.70 -3.77
CA ALA A 248 2.43 12.69 -5.15
C ALA A 248 1.94 11.43 -5.90
N TYR A 249 2.05 10.25 -5.27
CA TYR A 249 1.53 9.01 -5.83
C TYR A 249 0.02 9.09 -6.10
N THR A 250 -0.78 9.51 -5.13
CA THR A 250 -2.25 9.55 -5.26
C THR A 250 -2.71 10.57 -6.30
N LEU A 251 -2.01 11.70 -6.41
CA LEU A 251 -2.26 12.71 -7.44
C LEU A 251 -1.96 12.15 -8.83
N VAL A 252 -0.79 11.54 -9.02
CA VAL A 252 -0.37 10.94 -10.29
C VAL A 252 -1.30 9.80 -10.70
N LEU A 253 -1.65 8.91 -9.77
CA LEU A 253 -2.56 7.79 -10.01
C LEU A 253 -3.93 8.25 -10.54
N ALA A 254 -4.47 9.32 -9.97
CA ALA A 254 -5.79 9.85 -10.34
C ALA A 254 -5.73 10.72 -11.60
N TRP A 255 -4.73 11.59 -11.73
CA TRP A 255 -4.77 12.72 -12.63
C TRP A 255 -3.76 12.66 -13.79
N LEU A 256 -2.81 11.69 -13.82
CA LEU A 256 -1.91 11.53 -14.96
C LEU A 256 -2.66 11.13 -16.23
N PRO A 257 -3.56 10.11 -16.23
CA PRO A 257 -4.34 9.79 -17.43
C PRO A 257 -5.25 10.94 -17.88
N PRO A 258 -6.03 11.61 -17.01
CA PRO A 258 -6.78 12.81 -17.39
C PRO A 258 -5.95 13.92 -18.04
N LEU A 259 -4.71 14.15 -17.55
CA LEU A 259 -3.80 15.13 -18.15
C LEU A 259 -3.49 14.79 -19.62
N TYR A 260 -3.13 13.53 -19.90
CA TYR A 260 -2.82 13.11 -21.25
C TYR A 260 -4.06 13.06 -22.16
N ILE A 261 -5.24 12.71 -21.63
CA ILE A 261 -6.50 12.78 -22.36
C ILE A 261 -6.80 14.22 -22.76
N GLN A 262 -6.63 15.19 -21.85
CA GLN A 262 -6.80 16.63 -22.15
C GLN A 262 -5.75 17.12 -23.17
N ALA A 263 -4.56 16.53 -23.23
CA ALA A 263 -3.55 16.80 -24.24
C ALA A 263 -3.81 16.08 -25.59
N GLY A 264 -4.97 15.44 -25.77
CA GLY A 264 -5.39 14.79 -27.02
C GLY A 264 -5.02 13.31 -27.15
N TRP A 265 -4.53 12.67 -26.10
CA TRP A 265 -4.23 11.24 -26.13
C TRP A 265 -5.49 10.40 -25.98
N SER A 266 -5.47 9.17 -26.51
CA SER A 266 -6.55 8.22 -26.26
C SER A 266 -6.55 7.77 -24.78
N ALA A 267 -7.73 7.43 -24.27
CA ALA A 267 -7.87 6.85 -22.93
C ALA A 267 -7.01 5.58 -22.74
N ARG A 268 -6.90 4.76 -23.80
CA ARG A 268 -6.07 3.55 -23.84
C ARG A 268 -4.59 3.89 -23.67
N SER A 269 -4.06 4.81 -24.48
CA SER A 269 -2.65 5.23 -24.39
C SER A 269 -2.31 5.85 -23.04
N SER A 270 -3.24 6.64 -22.49
CA SER A 270 -3.10 7.26 -21.15
C SER A 270 -3.07 6.21 -20.04
N GLY A 271 -3.89 5.16 -20.15
CA GLY A 271 -3.87 4.01 -19.26
C GLY A 271 -2.55 3.23 -19.32
N TYR A 272 -2.00 3.04 -20.52
CA TYR A 272 -0.68 2.39 -20.68
C TYR A 272 0.44 3.24 -20.07
N MET A 273 0.39 4.56 -20.17
CA MET A 273 1.37 5.43 -19.50
C MET A 273 1.33 5.27 -17.97
N LEU A 274 0.15 5.19 -17.38
CA LEU A 274 0.01 4.90 -15.95
C LEU A 274 0.51 3.50 -15.59
N ALA A 275 0.26 2.49 -16.43
CA ALA A 275 0.78 1.15 -16.24
C ALA A 275 2.33 1.13 -16.29
N TRP A 276 2.94 1.80 -17.24
CA TRP A 276 4.40 1.95 -17.34
C TRP A 276 4.99 2.65 -16.12
N LEU A 277 4.36 3.73 -15.67
CA LEU A 277 4.74 4.41 -14.42
C LEU A 277 4.76 3.42 -13.25
N THR A 278 3.70 2.63 -13.09
CA THR A 278 3.60 1.66 -11.99
C THR A 278 4.66 0.55 -12.08
N LEU A 279 5.00 0.09 -13.30
CA LEU A 279 6.11 -0.84 -13.49
C LEU A 279 7.45 -0.22 -13.10
N THR A 280 7.68 1.05 -13.43
CA THR A 280 8.88 1.79 -13.01
C THR A 280 8.94 1.94 -11.49
N GLU A 281 7.80 2.16 -10.82
CA GLU A 281 7.70 2.16 -9.35
C GLU A 281 8.18 0.83 -8.74
N VAL A 282 7.77 -0.30 -9.33
CA VAL A 282 8.21 -1.64 -8.87
C VAL A 282 9.72 -1.77 -8.97
N VAL A 283 10.30 -1.43 -10.12
CA VAL A 283 11.74 -1.51 -10.34
C VAL A 283 12.49 -0.61 -9.35
N ALA A 284 12.03 0.63 -9.18
CA ALA A 284 12.63 1.58 -8.23
C ALA A 284 12.56 1.07 -6.77
N GLY A 285 11.46 0.47 -6.36
CA GLY A 285 11.31 -0.15 -5.03
C GLY A 285 12.30 -1.29 -4.81
N PHE A 286 12.52 -2.14 -5.80
CA PHE A 286 13.54 -3.21 -5.73
C PHE A 286 14.97 -2.66 -5.68
N VAL A 287 15.27 -1.62 -6.48
CA VAL A 287 16.57 -0.94 -6.45
C VAL A 287 16.86 -0.37 -5.06
N VAL A 288 15.89 0.29 -4.44
CA VAL A 288 16.02 0.77 -3.05
C VAL A 288 16.30 -0.39 -2.11
N SER A 289 15.51 -1.46 -2.19
CA SER A 289 15.68 -2.63 -1.31
C SER A 289 17.07 -3.26 -1.43
N ALA A 290 17.64 -3.30 -2.64
CA ALA A 290 18.96 -3.84 -2.90
C ALA A 290 20.12 -2.93 -2.45
N LEU A 291 19.95 -1.61 -2.56
CA LEU A 291 21.04 -0.66 -2.39
C LEU A 291 21.03 0.08 -1.05
N ILE A 292 19.90 0.16 -0.35
CA ILE A 292 19.75 1.00 0.84
C ILE A 292 20.71 0.64 1.97
N GLY A 293 21.13 -0.61 2.06
CA GLY A 293 22.14 -1.06 3.03
C GLY A 293 23.51 -0.40 2.84
N LYS A 294 23.84 0.08 1.63
CA LYS A 294 25.10 0.75 1.30
C LYS A 294 25.09 2.24 1.71
N PHE A 295 23.95 2.80 2.06
CA PHE A 295 23.78 4.21 2.41
C PHE A 295 23.44 4.37 3.90
N PRO A 296 24.41 4.48 4.82
CA PRO A 296 24.14 4.74 6.24
C PRO A 296 23.44 6.07 6.47
N ASP A 297 23.81 7.08 5.67
CA ASP A 297 23.12 8.38 5.64
C ASP A 297 21.95 8.32 4.65
N ARG A 298 20.73 8.26 5.20
CA ARG A 298 19.49 8.20 4.41
C ARG A 298 19.19 9.47 3.62
N ARG A 299 19.86 10.59 3.92
CA ARG A 299 19.63 11.88 3.24
C ARG A 299 19.98 11.80 1.76
N VAL A 300 21.11 11.16 1.42
CA VAL A 300 21.56 11.07 0.02
C VAL A 300 20.51 10.39 -0.85
N PRO A 301 20.08 9.13 -0.58
CA PRO A 301 19.07 8.47 -1.42
C PRO A 301 17.72 9.22 -1.39
N LEU A 302 17.32 9.81 -0.24
CA LEU A 302 16.07 10.57 -0.16
C LEU A 302 16.10 11.81 -1.07
N ILE A 303 17.15 12.61 -1.02
CA ILE A 303 17.28 13.82 -1.84
C ILE A 303 17.35 13.46 -3.32
N THR A 304 18.11 12.42 -3.70
CA THR A 304 18.18 11.94 -5.08
C THR A 304 16.79 11.59 -5.62
N VAL A 305 16.04 10.81 -4.87
CA VAL A 305 14.69 10.37 -5.25
C VAL A 305 13.71 11.54 -5.34
N LEU A 306 13.79 12.49 -4.39
CA LEU A 306 12.95 13.69 -4.41
C LEU A 306 13.28 14.62 -5.57
N LEU A 307 14.56 14.72 -5.98
CA LEU A 307 14.95 15.48 -7.16
C LEU A 307 14.43 14.83 -8.46
N LEU A 308 14.47 13.49 -8.56
CA LEU A 308 13.85 12.78 -9.69
C LEU A 308 12.34 13.02 -9.74
N LEU A 309 11.66 12.92 -8.60
CA LEU A 309 10.24 13.21 -8.49
C LEU A 309 9.91 14.65 -8.89
N LEU A 310 10.67 15.61 -8.40
CA LEU A 310 10.51 17.03 -8.74
C LEU A 310 10.72 17.27 -10.24
N ALA A 311 11.78 16.69 -10.83
CA ALA A 311 12.03 16.80 -12.26
C ALA A 311 10.88 16.22 -13.10
N GLY A 312 10.32 15.07 -12.69
CA GLY A 312 9.15 14.48 -13.34
C GLY A 312 7.91 15.38 -13.27
N LEU A 313 7.64 16.00 -12.10
CA LEU A 313 6.54 16.95 -11.93
C LEU A 313 6.74 18.20 -12.79
N LEU A 314 7.96 18.73 -12.86
CA LEU A 314 8.28 19.89 -13.70
C LEU A 314 8.13 19.56 -15.19
N CYS A 315 8.45 18.35 -15.65
CA CYS A 315 8.13 17.88 -16.99
C CYS A 315 6.62 17.97 -17.28
N LEU A 316 5.75 17.57 -16.33
CA LEU A 316 4.30 17.69 -16.50
C LEU A 316 3.82 19.15 -16.52
N VAL A 317 4.52 20.05 -15.82
CA VAL A 317 4.18 21.49 -15.78
C VAL A 317 4.57 22.19 -17.09
N PHE A 318 5.81 21.98 -17.57
CA PHE A 318 6.37 22.76 -18.67
C PHE A 318 6.28 22.09 -20.04
N ALA A 319 6.22 20.75 -20.07
CA ALA A 319 6.32 19.98 -21.30
C ALA A 319 5.45 18.71 -21.31
N PRO A 320 4.15 18.77 -20.94
CA PRO A 320 3.34 17.56 -20.77
C PRO A 320 3.17 16.74 -22.06
N GLY A 321 3.14 17.40 -23.22
CA GLY A 321 2.95 16.74 -24.53
C GLY A 321 4.22 16.25 -25.19
N THR A 322 5.39 16.77 -24.81
CA THR A 322 6.66 16.50 -25.50
C THR A 322 7.56 15.51 -24.78
N THR A 323 7.37 15.32 -23.47
CA THR A 323 8.23 14.46 -22.63
C THR A 323 7.47 13.38 -21.87
N PRO A 324 6.45 12.70 -22.45
CA PRO A 324 5.59 11.79 -21.67
C PRO A 324 6.35 10.58 -21.10
N VAL A 325 7.27 10.00 -21.87
CA VAL A 325 8.08 8.86 -21.42
C VAL A 325 9.06 9.28 -20.32
N LEU A 326 9.74 10.41 -20.51
CA LEU A 326 10.69 10.93 -19.53
C LEU A 326 9.99 11.26 -18.21
N SER A 327 8.88 11.99 -18.27
CA SER A 327 8.11 12.34 -17.07
C SER A 327 7.62 11.07 -16.34
N THR A 328 7.13 10.07 -17.06
CA THR A 328 6.69 8.79 -16.50
C THR A 328 7.82 8.04 -15.81
N LEU A 329 9.01 7.96 -16.41
CA LEU A 329 10.18 7.32 -15.82
C LEU A 329 10.66 8.05 -14.57
N LEU A 330 10.74 9.37 -14.61
CA LEU A 330 11.17 10.19 -13.46
C LEU A 330 10.18 10.10 -12.30
N LEU A 331 8.87 10.22 -12.58
CA LEU A 331 7.81 10.10 -11.58
C LEU A 331 7.78 8.71 -10.98
N GLY A 332 7.77 7.66 -11.82
CA GLY A 332 7.73 6.28 -11.36
C GLY A 332 8.93 5.92 -10.51
N THR A 333 10.14 6.34 -10.91
CA THR A 333 11.37 6.15 -10.10
C THR A 333 11.29 6.91 -8.79
N GLY A 334 10.88 8.19 -8.84
CA GLY A 334 10.74 9.03 -7.67
C GLY A 334 9.73 8.48 -6.66
N ILE A 335 8.52 8.19 -7.10
CA ILE A 335 7.42 7.70 -6.25
C ILE A 335 7.74 6.31 -5.71
N GLY A 336 8.16 5.38 -6.59
CA GLY A 336 8.40 3.99 -6.24
C GLY A 336 9.54 3.80 -5.24
N ALA A 337 10.58 4.64 -5.31
CA ALA A 337 11.68 4.64 -4.36
C ALA A 337 11.34 5.38 -3.05
N LEU A 338 10.57 6.48 -3.13
CA LEU A 338 10.25 7.31 -1.95
C LEU A 338 9.40 6.56 -0.92
N PHE A 339 8.46 5.73 -1.38
CA PHE A 339 7.58 5.00 -0.48
C PHE A 339 8.35 4.08 0.49
N PRO A 340 9.16 3.09 0.04
CA PRO A 340 9.95 2.26 0.96
C PRO A 340 10.98 3.06 1.76
N LEU A 341 11.60 4.10 1.18
CA LEU A 341 12.55 4.95 1.91
C LEU A 341 11.89 5.67 3.09
N SER A 342 10.68 6.18 2.92
CA SER A 342 9.94 6.85 4.00
C SER A 342 9.61 5.91 5.15
N LEU A 343 9.31 4.64 4.86
CA LEU A 343 9.08 3.60 5.87
C LEU A 343 10.39 3.22 6.59
N ILE A 344 11.50 3.08 5.86
CA ILE A 344 12.81 2.80 6.43
C ILE A 344 13.23 3.91 7.39
N VAL A 345 13.09 5.18 6.99
CA VAL A 345 13.37 6.32 7.86
C VAL A 345 12.46 6.30 9.09
N THR A 346 11.20 5.93 8.94
CA THR A 346 10.29 5.76 10.09
C THR A 346 10.80 4.71 11.07
N PHE A 347 11.25 3.55 10.57
CA PHE A 347 11.83 2.50 11.41
C PHE A 347 13.17 2.90 12.05
N ASP A 348 14.01 3.66 11.34
CA ASP A 348 15.27 4.17 11.87
C ASP A 348 15.07 5.10 13.09
N HIS A 349 13.87 5.67 13.27
CA HIS A 349 13.51 6.51 14.42
C HIS A 349 12.87 5.74 15.59
N ALA A 350 12.65 4.45 15.47
CA ALA A 350 12.10 3.60 16.52
C ALA A 350 13.22 2.84 17.28
N ARG A 351 13.09 2.74 18.61
CA ARG A 351 14.08 2.05 19.46
C ARG A 351 13.69 0.61 19.78
N THR A 352 12.40 0.31 19.79
CA THR A 352 11.85 -1.01 20.09
C THR A 352 10.87 -1.47 19.00
N PRO A 353 10.63 -2.77 18.82
CA PRO A 353 9.65 -3.28 17.87
C PRO A 353 8.23 -2.75 18.12
N ALA A 354 7.82 -2.62 19.38
CA ALA A 354 6.51 -2.08 19.75
C ALA A 354 6.40 -0.58 19.35
N GLN A 355 7.47 0.20 19.59
CA GLN A 355 7.55 1.58 19.16
C GLN A 355 7.51 1.71 17.65
N ALA A 356 8.21 0.84 16.92
CA ALA A 356 8.19 0.80 15.46
C ALA A 356 6.79 0.58 14.90
N GLY A 357 6.05 -0.39 15.44
CA GLY A 357 4.67 -0.69 15.04
C GLY A 357 3.72 0.49 15.26
N LYS A 358 3.76 1.12 16.45
CA LYS A 358 2.92 2.28 16.78
C LYS A 358 3.29 3.51 15.94
N LEU A 359 4.59 3.77 15.75
CA LEU A 359 5.06 4.88 14.94
C LEU A 359 4.62 4.72 13.49
N LEU A 360 4.79 3.53 12.92
CA LEU A 360 4.36 3.21 11.56
C LEU A 360 2.85 3.40 11.38
N SER A 361 2.04 2.89 12.32
CA SER A 361 0.58 3.06 12.30
C SER A 361 0.18 4.53 12.29
N ASN A 362 0.80 5.37 13.12
CA ASN A 362 0.52 6.80 13.17
C ASN A 362 1.00 7.53 11.92
N VAL A 363 2.20 7.22 11.42
CA VAL A 363 2.79 7.85 10.23
C VAL A 363 1.99 7.50 8.98
N GLN A 364 1.65 6.23 8.78
CA GLN A 364 0.81 5.82 7.65
C GLN A 364 -0.62 6.34 7.81
N GLY A 365 -1.19 6.25 9.01
CA GLY A 365 -2.57 6.66 9.26
C GLY A 365 -2.78 8.14 8.96
N GLY A 366 -2.04 9.02 9.64
CA GLY A 366 -2.12 10.46 9.40
C GLY A 366 -1.58 10.86 8.03
N GLY A 367 -0.55 10.18 7.54
CA GLY A 367 0.02 10.45 6.23
C GLY A 367 -0.93 10.13 5.08
N TYR A 368 -1.68 9.03 5.12
CA TYR A 368 -2.72 8.76 4.12
C TYR A 368 -3.85 9.81 4.16
N MET A 369 -4.17 10.39 5.33
CA MET A 369 -5.12 11.50 5.42
C MET A 369 -4.61 12.73 4.66
N ILE A 370 -3.32 13.08 4.78
CA ILE A 370 -2.70 14.15 4.00
C ILE A 370 -2.67 13.79 2.51
N ALA A 371 -2.25 12.56 2.17
CA ALA A 371 -2.17 12.10 0.80
C ALA A 371 -3.51 12.14 0.05
N ALA A 372 -4.60 11.87 0.76
CA ALA A 372 -5.96 11.92 0.22
C ALA A 372 -6.38 13.32 -0.27
N LEU A 373 -5.77 14.38 0.27
CA LEU A 373 -6.10 15.76 -0.10
C LEU A 373 -5.60 16.11 -1.51
N MET A 374 -4.52 15.50 -2.00
CA MET A 374 -3.90 15.91 -3.27
C MET A 374 -4.79 15.67 -4.50
N PRO A 375 -5.42 14.49 -4.69
CA PRO A 375 -6.40 14.29 -5.76
C PRO A 375 -7.59 15.24 -5.63
N LEU A 376 -8.07 15.49 -4.41
CA LEU A 376 -9.20 16.37 -4.16
C LEU A 376 -8.90 17.83 -4.56
N ILE A 377 -7.71 18.34 -4.20
CA ILE A 377 -7.27 19.68 -4.61
C ILE A 377 -7.25 19.79 -6.13
N ALA A 378 -6.71 18.79 -6.83
CA ALA A 378 -6.69 18.77 -8.29
C ALA A 378 -8.11 18.77 -8.90
N GLY A 379 -9.06 18.03 -8.30
CA GLY A 379 -10.45 18.02 -8.74
C GLY A 379 -11.15 19.38 -8.58
N ILE A 380 -10.98 20.02 -7.43
CA ILE A 380 -11.56 21.34 -7.16
C ILE A 380 -10.97 22.39 -8.12
N VAL A 381 -9.66 22.33 -8.37
CA VAL A 381 -8.98 23.22 -9.33
C VAL A 381 -9.52 23.00 -10.74
N SER A 382 -9.71 21.75 -11.14
CA SER A 382 -10.23 21.38 -12.47
C SER A 382 -11.69 21.85 -12.67
N ASP A 383 -12.55 21.73 -11.66
CA ASP A 383 -13.96 22.20 -11.73
C ASP A 383 -14.07 23.73 -11.85
N ARG A 384 -13.07 24.47 -11.35
CA ARG A 384 -13.04 25.94 -11.45
C ARG A 384 -12.45 26.45 -12.76
N ALA A 385 -12.28 25.59 -13.76
CA ALA A 385 -11.66 25.88 -15.06
C ALA A 385 -10.21 26.46 -14.94
N VAL A 386 -9.56 26.22 -13.81
CA VAL A 386 -8.15 26.53 -13.61
C VAL A 386 -7.33 25.37 -14.20
N SER A 387 -6.22 25.69 -14.86
CA SER A 387 -5.36 24.67 -15.45
C SER A 387 -4.92 23.63 -14.42
N LEU A 388 -4.97 22.36 -14.78
CA LEU A 388 -4.46 21.24 -13.96
C LEU A 388 -2.97 21.42 -13.58
N THR A 389 -2.24 22.25 -14.33
CA THR A 389 -0.88 22.70 -14.04
C THR A 389 -0.71 23.23 -12.62
N SER A 390 -1.74 23.91 -12.07
CA SER A 390 -1.73 24.43 -10.70
C SER A 390 -1.60 23.30 -9.66
N ALA A 391 -2.25 22.16 -9.86
CA ALA A 391 -2.14 21.01 -8.96
C ALA A 391 -0.73 20.39 -8.99
N TRP A 392 -0.11 20.34 -10.17
CA TRP A 392 1.28 19.87 -10.32
C TRP A 392 2.28 20.85 -9.68
N LEU A 393 2.05 22.16 -9.78
CA LEU A 393 2.87 23.17 -9.10
C LEU A 393 2.75 23.08 -7.58
N VAL A 394 1.54 22.92 -7.04
CA VAL A 394 1.33 22.71 -5.59
C VAL A 394 2.08 21.46 -5.12
N MET A 395 2.02 20.38 -5.89
CA MET A 395 2.75 19.15 -5.55
C MET A 395 4.26 19.34 -5.65
N SER A 396 4.76 20.08 -6.65
CA SER A 396 6.17 20.43 -6.78
C SER A 396 6.69 21.24 -5.56
N ALA A 397 5.90 22.21 -5.08
CA ALA A 397 6.21 22.93 -3.85
C ALA A 397 6.22 21.99 -2.64
N GLY A 398 5.29 21.02 -2.57
CA GLY A 398 5.30 19.97 -1.56
C GLY A 398 6.58 19.13 -1.59
N VAL A 399 7.06 18.74 -2.77
CA VAL A 399 8.32 17.97 -2.92
C VAL A 399 9.53 18.81 -2.51
N ILE A 400 9.57 20.11 -2.81
CA ILE A 400 10.62 21.01 -2.33
C ILE A 400 10.62 21.06 -0.79
N LEU A 401 9.44 21.14 -0.16
CA LEU A 401 9.32 21.04 1.30
C LEU A 401 9.88 19.70 1.81
N LEU A 402 9.61 18.58 1.11
CA LEU A 402 10.17 17.28 1.50
C LEU A 402 11.70 17.24 1.41
N ILE A 403 12.31 17.92 0.44
CA ILE A 403 13.78 18.05 0.34
C ILE A 403 14.33 18.78 1.57
N VAL A 404 13.68 19.87 1.98
CA VAL A 404 14.08 20.63 3.19
C VAL A 404 13.92 19.78 4.46
N ILE A 405 12.85 18.97 4.54
CA ILE A 405 12.63 18.04 5.66
C ILE A 405 13.70 16.93 5.64
N ALA A 406 14.01 16.36 4.48
CA ALA A 406 15.00 15.30 4.34
C ALA A 406 16.40 15.72 4.84
N LEU A 407 16.78 16.97 4.64
CA LEU A 407 18.04 17.53 5.16
C LEU A 407 18.11 17.51 6.70
N LYS A 408 16.96 17.54 7.39
CA LYS A 408 16.87 17.48 8.86
C LYS A 408 16.97 16.07 9.44
N PHE A 409 16.84 15.03 8.64
CA PHE A 409 17.01 13.65 9.09
C PHE A 409 18.49 13.35 9.30
N LYS A 410 18.95 13.47 10.55
CA LYS A 410 20.33 13.14 10.92
C LYS A 410 20.58 11.64 10.80
N PRO A 411 21.79 11.20 10.38
CA PRO A 411 22.16 9.81 10.44
C PRO A 411 21.97 9.29 11.87
N VAL A 412 21.27 8.18 12.02
CA VAL A 412 21.19 7.49 13.31
C VAL A 412 22.53 6.79 13.51
N VAL A 413 23.40 7.36 14.32
CA VAL A 413 24.61 6.68 14.80
C VAL A 413 24.11 5.48 15.62
N LYS A 414 24.11 4.29 15.02
CA LYS A 414 23.94 3.05 15.80
C LYS A 414 25.08 3.01 16.80
N ALA A 415 24.76 3.21 18.09
CA ALA A 415 25.71 2.92 19.16
C ALA A 415 26.19 1.49 18.89
N GLN A 416 27.46 1.35 18.56
CA GLN A 416 28.11 0.05 18.49
C GLN A 416 27.97 -0.56 19.89
N VAL A 417 27.06 -1.53 20.01
CA VAL A 417 27.08 -2.45 21.15
C VAL A 417 28.37 -3.25 20.99
N ARG A 418 29.38 -2.85 21.76
CA ARG A 418 30.60 -3.64 22.01
C ARG A 418 30.26 -4.83 22.89
#